data_0c23f3eda6941664df8326401f1fdaab
#
_entry.id   0c23f3eda6941664df8326401f1fdaab
#
_cell.length_a   1.000
_cell.length_b   1.000
_cell.length_c   1.000
_cell.angle_alpha   90.00
_cell.angle_beta   90.00
_cell.angle_gamma   90.00
#
_symmetry.space_group_name_H-M   'P 1'
#
loop_
_entity.id
_entity.type
_entity.pdbx_description
1 polymer ?
#
loop_
_entity_poly.entity_id
_entity_poly.type
_entity_poly.pdbx_seq_one_letter_code
_entity_poly.pdbx_strand_id
1 'polypeptide(L)'
;MDGSFELFPEEPAGLFWGLWSRQQSGADGDTGNSGTSATEEVKQVAKAVNVYQSVMYYQPVVQKYAEQNGIPEYTDVLLAIMQVESGGKLTDIMQSSGSAGLPNDSLEEESSIRQGCTYFAHLLSKGKSLDCDLDCIIQAYNYGSGFLDYAAKFNGVYSTELAEKFAEKQSGGNTIQYDNPMAVQENGGWRYAYGNMFYARLVKQYLIE
;
A
#
# COMPACT_ATOMS: atom_id res chain seq x y z
N MET A 1 34.73 14.16 21.36
CA MET A 1 33.90 12.97 21.16
C MET A 1 32.93 13.34 20.06
N ASP A 2 33.33 12.99 18.88
CA ASP A 2 32.70 13.42 17.62
C ASP A 2 31.67 12.36 17.23
N GLY A 3 30.39 12.71 17.39
CA GLY A 3 29.25 11.85 17.04
C GLY A 3 28.76 12.19 15.65
N SER A 4 29.47 11.72 14.63
CA SER A 4 28.98 11.77 13.27
C SER A 4 27.73 10.92 13.14
N PHE A 5 26.58 11.58 13.10
CA PHE A 5 25.34 10.99 12.61
C PHE A 5 25.51 10.73 11.11
N GLU A 6 25.63 9.47 10.73
CA GLU A 6 25.49 9.07 9.34
C GLU A 6 24.09 9.44 8.87
N LEU A 7 24.00 10.47 8.06
CA LEU A 7 22.86 10.81 7.24
C LEU A 7 22.65 9.63 6.27
N PHE A 8 21.62 8.83 6.50
CA PHE A 8 21.16 7.90 5.47
C PHE A 8 20.78 8.71 4.23
N PRO A 9 21.33 8.37 3.06
CA PRO A 9 20.98 9.08 1.84
C PRO A 9 19.49 8.99 1.61
N GLU A 10 18.87 10.12 1.21
CA GLU A 10 17.52 10.17 0.70
C GLU A 10 17.45 9.26 -0.54
N GLU A 11 16.97 8.05 -0.37
CA GLU A 11 16.64 7.19 -1.50
C GLU A 11 15.30 7.68 -2.07
N PRO A 12 15.28 8.20 -3.30
CA PRO A 12 14.02 8.40 -3.99
C PRO A 12 13.36 7.03 -4.14
N ALA A 13 12.08 6.95 -3.86
CA ALA A 13 11.26 5.73 -3.83
C ALA A 13 11.34 4.84 -5.10
N GLY A 14 12.11 5.23 -6.10
CA GLY A 14 12.28 4.56 -7.38
C GLY A 14 13.53 3.68 -7.53
N LEU A 15 14.54 3.76 -6.69
CA LEU A 15 15.83 3.09 -6.97
C LEU A 15 15.95 1.65 -6.44
N PHE A 16 15.09 1.25 -5.50
CA PHE A 16 15.19 -0.09 -4.91
C PHE A 16 14.50 -1.19 -5.74
N TRP A 17 13.63 -0.83 -6.67
CA TRP A 17 12.82 -1.78 -7.46
C TRP A 17 13.54 -2.36 -8.70
N GLY A 18 14.56 -1.69 -9.20
CA GLY A 18 15.28 -2.13 -10.40
C GLY A 18 16.07 -3.45 -10.23
N LEU A 19 16.34 -3.88 -9.02
CA LEU A 19 17.08 -5.13 -8.75
C LEU A 19 16.15 -6.35 -8.57
N TRP A 20 14.91 -6.14 -8.16
CA TRP A 20 13.98 -7.25 -7.94
C TRP A 20 13.35 -7.77 -9.23
N SER A 21 13.10 -6.90 -10.21
CA SER A 21 12.54 -7.30 -11.52
C SER A 21 13.46 -8.18 -12.36
N ARG A 22 14.77 -8.24 -12.05
CA ARG A 22 15.73 -9.11 -12.76
C ARG A 22 15.79 -10.55 -12.27
N GLN A 23 15.20 -10.86 -11.12
CA GLN A 23 15.31 -12.20 -10.52
C GLN A 23 14.12 -13.13 -10.84
N GLN A 24 13.07 -12.61 -11.51
CA GLN A 24 11.90 -13.42 -11.91
C GLN A 24 11.87 -13.86 -13.39
N SER A 25 12.91 -13.59 -14.18
CA SER A 25 13.00 -14.09 -15.55
C SER A 25 13.74 -15.43 -15.60
N GLY A 26 13.11 -16.49 -15.12
CA GLY A 26 13.67 -17.82 -15.27
C GLY A 26 12.94 -18.90 -14.50
N ALA A 27 11.81 -19.38 -15.03
CA ALA A 27 11.36 -20.77 -14.92
C ALA A 27 10.02 -20.92 -15.68
N ASP A 28 10.10 -21.13 -16.97
CA ASP A 28 9.05 -21.84 -17.72
C ASP A 28 9.17 -23.31 -17.40
N GLY A 29 8.09 -23.90 -16.90
CA GLY A 29 7.98 -25.33 -16.63
C GLY A 29 6.52 -25.73 -16.72
N ASP A 30 6.07 -26.03 -17.94
CA ASP A 30 4.80 -26.67 -18.25
C ASP A 30 4.69 -28.04 -17.59
N THR A 31 3.66 -28.27 -16.78
CA THR A 31 3.07 -29.62 -16.62
C THR A 31 1.58 -29.47 -16.31
N GLY A 32 0.75 -29.84 -17.30
CA GLY A 32 -0.68 -29.99 -17.14
C GLY A 32 -1.05 -31.05 -16.10
N ASN A 33 -2.00 -30.71 -15.25
CA ASN A 33 -2.81 -31.69 -14.56
C ASN A 33 -4.27 -31.21 -14.47
N SER A 34 -5.14 -31.94 -15.17
CA SER A 34 -6.59 -31.78 -15.07
C SER A 34 -7.07 -32.42 -13.76
N GLY A 35 -7.35 -31.60 -12.76
CA GLY A 35 -8.02 -31.99 -11.55
C GLY A 35 -9.20 -31.04 -11.31
N THR A 36 -10.42 -31.59 -11.29
CA THR A 36 -11.62 -30.89 -10.83
C THR A 36 -11.39 -30.49 -9.38
N SER A 37 -10.96 -29.25 -9.19
CA SER A 37 -10.84 -28.62 -7.87
C SER A 37 -12.20 -28.02 -7.52
N ALA A 38 -12.79 -28.51 -6.43
CA ALA A 38 -13.77 -27.72 -5.71
C ALA A 38 -13.08 -26.40 -5.35
N THR A 39 -13.58 -25.30 -5.88
CA THR A 39 -13.09 -23.95 -5.54
C THR A 39 -13.36 -23.76 -4.06
N GLU A 40 -12.33 -23.90 -3.22
CA GLU A 40 -12.40 -23.43 -1.84
C GLU A 40 -12.73 -21.95 -1.89
N GLU A 41 -13.82 -21.56 -1.25
CA GLU A 41 -14.23 -20.17 -1.14
C GLU A 41 -13.16 -19.43 -0.33
N VAL A 42 -12.46 -18.50 -0.97
CA VAL A 42 -11.41 -17.71 -0.33
C VAL A 42 -12.06 -16.80 0.72
N LYS A 43 -11.77 -17.05 2.00
CA LYS A 43 -12.25 -16.19 3.08
C LYS A 43 -11.51 -14.86 3.04
N GLN A 44 -12.22 -13.78 2.74
CA GLN A 44 -11.68 -12.43 2.76
C GLN A 44 -11.23 -12.03 4.17
N VAL A 45 -10.11 -11.29 4.26
CA VAL A 45 -9.57 -10.75 5.52
C VAL A 45 -10.47 -9.64 6.05
N ALA A 46 -11.01 -8.82 5.14
CA ALA A 46 -11.96 -7.77 5.43
C ALA A 46 -12.90 -7.61 4.23
N LYS A 47 -14.03 -6.94 4.41
CA LYS A 47 -14.99 -6.67 3.34
C LYS A 47 -15.01 -5.18 3.00
N ALA A 48 -14.86 -4.84 1.72
CA ALA A 48 -15.03 -3.47 1.24
C ALA A 48 -16.50 -3.05 1.32
N VAL A 49 -16.75 -1.89 1.90
CA VAL A 49 -18.09 -1.31 2.07
C VAL A 49 -18.07 0.15 1.64
N ASN A 50 -19.21 0.62 1.10
CA ASN A 50 -19.38 2.02 0.70
C ASN A 50 -18.34 2.55 -0.30
N VAL A 51 -17.63 1.66 -1.01
CA VAL A 51 -16.78 2.06 -2.12
C VAL A 51 -17.62 2.47 -3.32
N TYR A 52 -17.09 3.37 -4.14
CA TYR A 52 -17.83 3.88 -5.30
C TYR A 52 -18.04 2.79 -6.35
N GLN A 53 -19.10 2.94 -7.14
CA GLN A 53 -19.39 2.03 -8.25
C GLN A 53 -18.24 2.00 -9.27
N SER A 54 -17.51 3.12 -9.45
CA SER A 54 -16.31 3.21 -10.27
C SER A 54 -15.17 2.29 -9.78
N VAL A 55 -15.02 2.12 -8.47
CA VAL A 55 -14.08 1.18 -7.86
C VAL A 55 -14.55 -0.26 -8.04
N MET A 56 -15.84 -0.53 -7.77
CA MET A 56 -16.42 -1.87 -7.92
C MET A 56 -16.37 -2.39 -9.36
N TYR A 57 -16.35 -1.51 -10.35
CA TYR A 57 -16.16 -1.87 -11.75
C TYR A 57 -14.85 -2.64 -11.96
N TYR A 58 -13.80 -2.32 -11.20
CA TYR A 58 -12.48 -2.95 -11.32
C TYR A 58 -12.31 -4.19 -10.43
N GLN A 59 -13.32 -4.58 -9.62
CA GLN A 59 -13.21 -5.74 -8.73
C GLN A 59 -12.71 -7.01 -9.44
N PRO A 60 -13.19 -7.41 -10.63
CA PRO A 60 -12.70 -8.63 -11.29
C PRO A 60 -11.22 -8.54 -11.68
N VAL A 61 -10.74 -7.33 -12.03
CA VAL A 61 -9.34 -7.10 -12.41
C VAL A 61 -8.44 -7.09 -11.17
N VAL A 62 -8.89 -6.46 -10.08
CA VAL A 62 -8.18 -6.47 -8.79
C VAL A 62 -8.08 -7.90 -8.26
N GLN A 63 -9.17 -8.66 -8.28
CA GLN A 63 -9.18 -10.06 -7.86
C GLN A 63 -8.19 -10.90 -8.68
N LYS A 64 -8.21 -10.78 -10.02
CA LYS A 64 -7.27 -11.47 -10.91
C LYS A 64 -5.82 -11.24 -10.49
N TYR A 65 -5.42 -9.98 -10.25
CA TYR A 65 -4.04 -9.66 -9.88
C TYR A 65 -3.71 -9.97 -8.42
N ALA A 66 -4.69 -9.93 -7.52
CA ALA A 66 -4.53 -10.43 -6.14
C ALA A 66 -4.27 -11.95 -6.15
N GLU A 67 -5.01 -12.73 -6.95
CA GLU A 67 -4.78 -14.17 -7.13
C GLU A 67 -3.39 -14.46 -7.69
N GLN A 68 -2.96 -13.73 -8.75
CA GLN A 68 -1.63 -13.88 -9.33
C GLN A 68 -0.49 -13.59 -8.35
N ASN A 69 -0.72 -12.71 -7.38
CA ASN A 69 0.24 -12.38 -6.33
C ASN A 69 0.09 -13.26 -5.05
N GLY A 70 -0.84 -14.23 -5.05
CA GLY A 70 -1.07 -15.13 -3.92
C GLY A 70 -1.70 -14.46 -2.70
N ILE A 71 -2.48 -13.40 -2.93
CA ILE A 71 -3.15 -12.60 -1.87
C ILE A 71 -4.64 -12.38 -2.17
N PRO A 72 -5.40 -13.38 -2.68
CA PRO A 72 -6.80 -13.17 -3.07
C PRO A 72 -7.69 -12.73 -1.91
N GLU A 73 -7.36 -13.11 -0.68
CA GLU A 73 -8.08 -12.74 0.55
C GLU A 73 -8.00 -11.23 0.87
N TYR A 74 -7.10 -10.48 0.22
CA TYR A 74 -6.95 -9.04 0.38
C TYR A 74 -7.61 -8.23 -0.74
N THR A 75 -8.40 -8.85 -1.61
CA THR A 75 -9.06 -8.16 -2.73
C THR A 75 -9.86 -6.94 -2.25
N ASP A 76 -10.62 -7.08 -1.18
CA ASP A 76 -11.43 -5.98 -0.64
C ASP A 76 -10.57 -4.87 0.00
N VAL A 77 -9.43 -5.21 0.60
CA VAL A 77 -8.44 -4.23 1.08
C VAL A 77 -7.88 -3.43 -0.09
N LEU A 78 -7.54 -4.08 -1.20
CA LEU A 78 -7.04 -3.43 -2.42
C LEU A 78 -8.11 -2.50 -3.05
N LEU A 79 -9.38 -2.89 -3.02
CA LEU A 79 -10.49 -2.02 -3.45
C LEU A 79 -10.64 -0.79 -2.56
N ALA A 80 -10.49 -0.94 -1.24
CA ALA A 80 -10.53 0.18 -0.31
C ALA A 80 -9.31 1.11 -0.50
N ILE A 81 -8.13 0.57 -0.81
CA ILE A 81 -6.95 1.36 -1.20
C ILE A 81 -7.26 2.15 -2.48
N MET A 82 -7.75 1.51 -3.55
CA MET A 82 -8.15 2.18 -4.79
C MET A 82 -9.17 3.30 -4.54
N GLN A 83 -10.11 3.09 -3.61
CA GLN A 83 -11.09 4.09 -3.22
C GLN A 83 -10.42 5.35 -2.66
N VAL A 84 -9.40 5.19 -1.83
CA VAL A 84 -8.67 6.32 -1.22
C VAL A 84 -7.73 6.99 -2.22
N GLU A 85 -7.08 6.22 -3.09
CA GLU A 85 -6.11 6.75 -4.07
C GLU A 85 -6.79 7.58 -5.18
N SER A 86 -7.87 7.07 -5.75
CA SER A 86 -8.46 7.71 -6.93
C SER A 86 -9.99 7.71 -6.97
N GLY A 87 -10.62 6.90 -6.12
CA GLY A 87 -12.06 6.62 -6.24
C GLY A 87 -12.42 5.95 -7.58
N GLY A 88 -11.45 5.29 -8.23
CA GLY A 88 -11.63 4.61 -9.52
C GLY A 88 -11.80 5.58 -10.70
N LYS A 89 -11.17 6.77 -10.68
CA LYS A 89 -11.41 7.84 -11.66
C LYS A 89 -10.16 8.37 -12.36
N LEU A 90 -8.96 7.99 -11.92
CA LEU A 90 -7.69 8.38 -12.54
C LEU A 90 -7.18 7.27 -13.46
N THR A 91 -6.21 7.57 -14.32
CA THR A 91 -5.51 6.54 -15.13
C THR A 91 -4.61 5.68 -14.25
N ASP A 92 -3.76 6.29 -13.43
CA ASP A 92 -3.01 5.57 -12.38
C ASP A 92 -3.92 5.36 -11.16
N ILE A 93 -4.87 4.48 -11.33
CA ILE A 93 -6.04 4.29 -10.45
C ILE A 93 -5.68 3.77 -9.05
N MET A 94 -4.53 3.07 -8.91
CA MET A 94 -3.96 2.62 -7.64
C MET A 94 -2.82 3.53 -7.14
N GLN A 95 -2.51 4.64 -7.86
CA GLN A 95 -1.39 5.54 -7.61
C GLN A 95 -0.07 4.79 -7.38
N SER A 96 0.17 3.79 -8.23
CA SER A 96 1.24 2.81 -8.04
C SER A 96 2.48 3.06 -8.90
N SER A 97 2.48 4.08 -9.77
CA SER A 97 3.61 4.44 -10.65
C SER A 97 4.91 4.62 -9.87
N GLY A 98 4.88 5.31 -8.74
CA GLY A 98 6.05 5.52 -7.89
C GLY A 98 6.68 4.21 -7.40
N SER A 99 5.86 3.22 -7.05
CA SER A 99 6.34 1.90 -6.63
C SER A 99 7.01 1.09 -7.76
N ALA A 100 6.77 1.47 -9.02
CA ALA A 100 7.44 0.92 -10.19
C ALA A 100 8.68 1.73 -10.62
N GLY A 101 9.06 2.77 -9.87
CA GLY A 101 10.15 3.68 -10.23
C GLY A 101 9.82 4.59 -11.41
N LEU A 102 8.54 4.80 -11.68
CA LEU A 102 8.05 5.65 -12.76
C LEU A 102 7.61 7.02 -12.21
N PRO A 103 7.55 8.06 -13.06
CA PRO A 103 6.91 9.32 -12.67
C PRO A 103 5.46 9.08 -12.23
N ASN A 104 4.94 9.91 -11.33
CA ASN A 104 3.55 9.82 -10.90
C ASN A 104 2.59 9.87 -12.10
N ASP A 105 1.45 9.20 -11.96
CA ASP A 105 0.39 9.16 -12.98
C ASP A 105 0.82 8.64 -14.37
N SER A 106 1.86 7.79 -14.42
CA SER A 106 2.41 7.24 -15.67
C SER A 106 1.79 5.91 -16.09
N LEU A 107 1.10 5.21 -15.18
CA LEU A 107 0.51 3.92 -15.47
C LEU A 107 -0.93 4.05 -15.95
N GLU A 108 -1.27 3.26 -16.96
CA GLU A 108 -2.64 3.03 -17.38
C GLU A 108 -3.37 2.11 -16.38
N GLU A 109 -4.68 2.14 -16.37
CA GLU A 109 -5.57 1.53 -15.37
C GLU A 109 -5.19 0.09 -15.00
N GLU A 110 -5.13 -0.83 -15.99
CA GLU A 110 -4.82 -2.24 -15.70
C GLU A 110 -3.37 -2.42 -15.22
N SER A 111 -2.43 -1.66 -15.77
CA SER A 111 -1.03 -1.66 -15.33
C SER A 111 -0.87 -1.13 -13.92
N SER A 112 -1.64 -0.10 -13.58
CA SER A 112 -1.71 0.44 -12.22
C SER A 112 -2.27 -0.59 -11.23
N ILE A 113 -3.36 -1.29 -11.58
CA ILE A 113 -3.92 -2.34 -10.72
C ILE A 113 -2.91 -3.47 -10.51
N ARG A 114 -2.29 -3.95 -11.59
CA ARG A 114 -1.26 -5.00 -11.51
C ARG A 114 -0.12 -4.58 -10.59
N GLN A 115 0.42 -3.37 -10.79
CA GLN A 115 1.52 -2.85 -9.98
C GLN A 115 1.10 -2.65 -8.52
N GLY A 116 -0.07 -2.09 -8.26
CA GLY A 116 -0.62 -1.87 -6.91
C GLY A 116 -0.78 -3.19 -6.15
N CYS A 117 -1.31 -4.25 -6.79
CA CYS A 117 -1.41 -5.59 -6.21
C CYS A 117 -0.02 -6.18 -5.91
N THR A 118 0.94 -6.06 -6.83
CA THR A 118 2.31 -6.54 -6.65
C THR A 118 3.00 -5.80 -5.49
N TYR A 119 2.84 -4.49 -5.43
CA TYR A 119 3.39 -3.67 -4.35
C TYR A 119 2.81 -4.04 -2.99
N PHE A 120 1.48 -4.18 -2.90
CA PHE A 120 0.83 -4.57 -1.66
C PHE A 120 1.26 -5.99 -1.21
N ALA A 121 1.39 -6.94 -2.13
CA ALA A 121 1.88 -8.29 -1.81
C ALA A 121 3.31 -8.26 -1.23
N HIS A 122 4.19 -7.40 -1.77
CA HIS A 122 5.52 -7.17 -1.22
C HIS A 122 5.46 -6.59 0.19
N LEU A 123 4.65 -5.55 0.41
CA LEU A 123 4.47 -4.94 1.73
C LEU A 123 3.90 -5.95 2.74
N LEU A 124 2.95 -6.78 2.31
CA LEU A 124 2.35 -7.83 3.12
C LEU A 124 3.39 -8.87 3.56
N SER A 125 4.23 -9.34 2.62
CA SER A 125 5.31 -10.28 2.91
C SER A 125 6.31 -9.68 3.91
N LYS A 126 6.76 -8.45 3.69
CA LYS A 126 7.67 -7.73 4.58
C LYS A 126 7.03 -7.49 5.95
N GLY A 127 5.80 -6.98 5.98
CA GLY A 127 5.09 -6.69 7.23
C GLY A 127 4.93 -7.94 8.10
N LYS A 128 4.51 -9.07 7.50
CA LYS A 128 4.42 -10.36 8.19
C LYS A 128 5.78 -10.83 8.75
N SER A 129 6.87 -10.63 8.01
CA SER A 129 8.22 -11.01 8.48
C SER A 129 8.73 -10.16 9.64
N LEU A 130 8.12 -8.97 9.85
CA LEU A 130 8.46 -8.01 10.89
C LEU A 130 7.41 -7.97 12.01
N ASP A 131 6.46 -8.91 12.03
CA ASP A 131 5.33 -8.98 12.97
C ASP A 131 4.50 -7.66 13.02
N CYS A 132 4.38 -6.99 11.87
CA CYS A 132 3.54 -5.81 11.72
C CYS A 132 2.09 -6.19 11.46
N ASP A 133 1.16 -5.45 12.06
CA ASP A 133 -0.28 -5.62 11.81
C ASP A 133 -0.70 -5.12 10.40
N LEU A 134 -1.94 -5.43 10.02
CA LEU A 134 -2.47 -5.05 8.71
C LEU A 134 -2.54 -3.52 8.53
N ASP A 135 -2.82 -2.79 9.57
CA ASP A 135 -2.92 -1.33 9.51
C ASP A 135 -1.56 -0.69 9.24
N CYS A 136 -0.47 -1.24 9.80
CA CYS A 136 0.90 -0.87 9.43
C CYS A 136 1.19 -1.14 7.95
N ILE A 137 0.72 -2.28 7.43
CA ILE A 137 0.93 -2.66 6.02
C ILE A 137 0.14 -1.72 5.08
N ILE A 138 -1.10 -1.40 5.44
CA ILE A 138 -1.91 -0.41 4.71
C ILE A 138 -1.23 0.96 4.75
N GLN A 139 -0.77 1.43 5.90
CA GLN A 139 -0.05 2.71 6.01
C GLN A 139 1.22 2.73 5.16
N ALA A 140 1.93 1.60 5.09
CA ALA A 140 3.14 1.47 4.29
C ALA A 140 2.87 1.56 2.77
N TYR A 141 1.65 1.31 2.31
CA TYR A 141 1.29 1.53 0.90
C TYR A 141 1.51 2.98 0.49
N ASN A 142 1.18 3.92 1.37
CA ASN A 142 1.37 5.36 1.15
C ASN A 142 2.78 5.85 1.57
N TYR A 143 3.36 5.29 2.63
CA TYR A 143 4.63 5.74 3.19
C TYR A 143 5.87 5.06 2.63
N GLY A 144 5.68 3.96 1.88
CA GLY A 144 6.77 3.09 1.49
C GLY A 144 7.13 2.05 2.55
N SER A 145 7.89 1.04 2.12
CA SER A 145 8.24 -0.13 2.95
C SER A 145 9.12 0.20 4.17
N GLY A 146 9.80 1.35 4.16
CA GLY A 146 10.59 1.83 5.30
C GLY A 146 9.76 2.12 6.55
N PHE A 147 8.47 2.38 6.40
CA PHE A 147 7.56 2.51 7.54
C PHE A 147 7.42 1.20 8.33
N LEU A 148 7.45 0.05 7.67
CA LEU A 148 7.40 -1.25 8.35
C LEU A 148 8.64 -1.48 9.22
N ASP A 149 9.84 -1.13 8.73
CA ASP A 149 11.07 -1.20 9.53
C ASP A 149 11.02 -0.26 10.75
N TYR A 150 10.36 0.88 10.58
CA TYR A 150 10.15 1.82 11.68
C TYR A 150 9.14 1.28 12.68
N ALA A 151 7.98 0.80 12.23
CA ALA A 151 6.91 0.28 13.08
C ALA A 151 7.36 -0.95 13.89
N ALA A 152 8.16 -1.84 13.31
CA ALA A 152 8.71 -3.01 13.99
C ALA A 152 9.53 -2.66 15.24
N LYS A 153 10.14 -1.47 15.29
CA LYS A 153 10.86 -0.98 16.49
C LYS A 153 9.92 -0.60 17.63
N PHE A 154 8.61 -0.51 17.36
CA PHE A 154 7.54 -0.15 18.30
C PHE A 154 6.46 -1.24 18.33
N ASN A 155 6.87 -2.50 18.30
CA ASN A 155 6.04 -3.72 18.38
C ASN A 155 5.16 -4.00 17.15
N GLY A 156 5.34 -3.32 16.03
CA GLY A 156 4.63 -3.59 14.79
C GLY A 156 3.12 -3.30 14.81
N VAL A 157 2.63 -2.58 15.83
CA VAL A 157 1.21 -2.22 15.98
C VAL A 157 1.00 -0.78 15.53
N TYR A 158 0.08 -0.60 14.60
CA TYR A 158 -0.27 0.73 14.08
C TYR A 158 -0.90 1.63 15.15
N SER A 159 -0.51 2.89 15.13
CA SER A 159 -1.25 3.98 15.75
C SER A 159 -1.08 5.26 14.92
N THR A 160 -2.05 6.17 15.01
CA THR A 160 -1.94 7.48 14.35
C THR A 160 -0.70 8.23 14.82
N GLU A 161 -0.38 8.15 16.11
CA GLU A 161 0.82 8.77 16.68
C GLU A 161 2.12 8.19 16.08
N LEU A 162 2.16 6.87 15.83
CA LEU A 162 3.30 6.23 15.19
C LEU A 162 3.48 6.73 13.75
N ALA A 163 2.38 6.80 12.99
CA ALA A 163 2.38 7.31 11.62
C ALA A 163 2.77 8.80 11.58
N GLU A 164 2.26 9.59 12.52
CA GLU A 164 2.57 11.01 12.66
C GLU A 164 4.07 11.23 12.93
N LYS A 165 4.66 10.54 13.90
CA LYS A 165 6.09 10.63 14.21
C LYS A 165 6.99 10.23 13.06
N PHE A 166 6.57 9.23 12.28
CA PHE A 166 7.30 8.86 11.08
C PHE A 166 7.26 9.97 10.03
N ALA A 167 6.09 10.53 9.74
CA ALA A 167 5.92 11.61 8.79
C ALA A 167 6.65 12.89 9.23
N GLU A 168 6.62 13.24 10.53
CA GLU A 168 7.37 14.34 11.10
C GLU A 168 8.87 14.19 10.81
N LYS A 169 9.41 13.02 11.10
CA LYS A 169 10.83 12.72 10.85
C LYS A 169 11.18 12.83 9.37
N GLN A 170 10.35 12.27 8.48
CA GLN A 170 10.61 12.25 7.04
C GLN A 170 10.46 13.64 6.39
N SER A 171 9.54 14.47 6.88
CA SER A 171 9.30 15.83 6.39
C SER A 171 10.25 16.88 7.00
N GLY A 172 11.07 16.49 7.99
CA GLY A 172 11.86 17.44 8.77
C GLY A 172 10.97 18.41 9.58
N GLY A 173 9.76 17.98 9.97
CA GLY A 173 8.79 18.78 10.72
C GLY A 173 7.95 19.72 9.85
N ASN A 174 8.14 19.72 8.52
CA ASN A 174 7.35 20.57 7.62
C ASN A 174 5.91 20.06 7.52
N THR A 175 4.95 20.97 7.59
CA THR A 175 3.52 20.68 7.49
C THR A 175 2.89 21.38 6.30
N ILE A 176 1.76 20.83 5.84
CA ILE A 176 0.92 21.42 4.79
C ILE A 176 -0.53 21.39 5.23
N GLN A 177 -1.34 22.30 4.67
CA GLN A 177 -2.78 22.29 4.86
C GLN A 177 -3.40 21.03 4.25
N TYR A 178 -4.37 20.46 4.96
CA TYR A 178 -5.07 19.25 4.55
C TYR A 178 -6.52 19.28 5.01
N ASP A 179 -7.40 19.73 4.14
CA ASP A 179 -8.83 20.00 4.43
C ASP A 179 -9.70 18.72 4.47
N ASN A 180 -9.10 17.55 4.73
CA ASN A 180 -9.85 16.33 4.94
C ASN A 180 -10.65 16.42 6.26
N PRO A 181 -11.94 16.01 6.29
CA PRO A 181 -12.76 16.10 7.49
C PRO A 181 -12.13 15.47 8.74
N MET A 182 -11.43 14.34 8.59
CA MET A 182 -10.72 13.68 9.70
C MET A 182 -9.61 14.57 10.26
N ALA A 183 -8.77 15.15 9.40
CA ALA A 183 -7.70 16.06 9.83
C ALA A 183 -8.26 17.34 10.43
N VAL A 184 -9.32 17.92 9.86
CA VAL A 184 -9.98 19.11 10.41
C VAL A 184 -10.49 18.86 11.82
N GLN A 185 -11.09 17.70 12.06
CA GLN A 185 -11.59 17.32 13.37
C GLN A 185 -10.48 17.06 14.39
N GLU A 186 -9.37 16.45 13.98
CA GLU A 186 -8.32 15.99 14.89
C GLU A 186 -7.28 17.07 15.22
N ASN A 187 -6.89 17.86 14.24
CA ASN A 187 -5.77 18.79 14.39
C ASN A 187 -5.97 20.16 13.74
N GLY A 188 -7.16 20.44 13.21
CA GLY A 188 -7.45 21.72 12.56
C GLY A 188 -7.10 21.75 11.06
N GLY A 189 -6.88 20.59 10.42
CA GLY A 189 -6.76 20.49 8.96
C GLY A 189 -5.33 20.61 8.43
N TRP A 190 -4.40 19.91 9.04
CA TRP A 190 -3.04 19.83 8.51
C TRP A 190 -2.48 18.39 8.52
N ARG A 191 -1.44 18.17 7.78
CA ARG A 191 -0.59 16.97 7.86
C ARG A 191 0.88 17.32 7.60
N TYR A 192 1.78 16.44 7.96
CA TYR A 192 3.18 16.56 7.57
C TYR A 192 3.35 16.47 6.05
N ALA A 193 4.37 17.17 5.53
CA ALA A 193 4.69 17.20 4.09
C ALA A 193 5.39 15.91 3.62
N TYR A 194 4.92 14.77 4.11
CA TYR A 194 5.36 13.43 3.73
C TYR A 194 4.19 12.47 3.78
N GLY A 195 3.82 11.90 2.67
CA GLY A 195 2.67 11.00 2.56
C GLY A 195 1.42 11.52 3.29
N ASN A 196 0.66 10.61 3.89
CA ASN A 196 -0.55 10.95 4.63
C ASN A 196 -0.64 10.14 5.95
N MET A 197 -0.45 10.78 7.10
CA MET A 197 -0.50 10.14 8.42
C MET A 197 -1.87 9.56 8.79
N PHE A 198 -2.92 9.93 8.07
CA PHE A 198 -4.27 9.40 8.23
C PHE A 198 -4.59 8.23 7.29
N TYR A 199 -3.65 7.83 6.43
CA TYR A 199 -3.93 6.95 5.29
C TYR A 199 -4.59 5.62 5.69
N ALA A 200 -4.02 4.87 6.63
CA ALA A 200 -4.61 3.61 7.09
C ALA A 200 -6.05 3.81 7.60
N ARG A 201 -6.30 4.86 8.35
CA ARG A 201 -7.64 5.18 8.86
C ARG A 201 -8.61 5.58 7.75
N LEU A 202 -8.14 6.28 6.71
CA LEU A 202 -8.95 6.60 5.54
C LEU A 202 -9.35 5.34 4.78
N VAL A 203 -8.42 4.39 4.60
CA VAL A 203 -8.73 3.09 3.98
C VAL A 203 -9.71 2.29 4.84
N LYS A 204 -9.50 2.25 6.15
CA LYS A 204 -10.37 1.51 7.09
C LYS A 204 -11.81 2.01 7.14
N GLN A 205 -12.10 3.25 6.77
CA GLN A 205 -13.48 3.72 6.63
C GLN A 205 -14.30 2.92 5.60
N TYR A 206 -13.63 2.24 4.68
CA TYR A 206 -14.22 1.43 3.63
C TYR A 206 -14.11 -0.07 3.88
N LEU A 207 -13.70 -0.47 5.08
CA LEU A 207 -13.55 -1.89 5.45
C LEU A 207 -14.38 -2.23 6.70
N ILE A 208 -14.90 -3.45 6.71
CA ILE A 208 -15.41 -4.13 7.91
C ILE A 208 -14.71 -5.49 8.01
N GLU A 209 -14.25 -5.83 9.19
CA GLU A 209 -13.59 -7.11 9.55
C GLU A 209 -14.62 -8.18 9.90
#